data_86535a6350fc3cbf8e9edacbf7a07e54
#
_entry.id   86535a6350fc3cbf8e9edacbf7a07e54
#
_cell.length_a   1.000
_cell.length_b   1.000
_cell.length_c   1.000
_cell.angle_alpha   90.00
_cell.angle_beta   90.00
_cell.angle_gamma   90.00
#
_symmetry.space_group_name_H-M   'P 1'
#
loop_
_entity.id
_entity.type
_entity.pdbx_description
1 polymer ?
#
loop_
_entity_poly.entity_id
_entity_poly.type
_entity_poly.pdbx_seq_one_letter_code
_entity_poly.pdbx_strand_id
1 'polypeptide(L)'
;VRYTGTKDIIRIFIVLFIGSAVLMVANLIYLELYHRYLMPTSIIIIDFFITTFILSFSRLLLKNIYLEFNSPRRESDNVLIYGSGELALITKKTVTNDSRSNYRVVGFIDHHTKLKGSKIDGVSVYHLKDLKKVLDEKKVSVVIISEKGMPVSRKNYVIDTCLDRDVEVKTIPYLTSLLSDSFSLSQLKNIRIE
;
A
#
# COMPACT_ATOMS: atom_id res chain seq x y z
N VAL A 1 -12.59 -5.09 -5.69
CA VAL A 1 -12.93 -4.30 -6.89
C VAL A 1 -11.95 -4.70 -7.99
N ARG A 2 -12.31 -5.76 -8.73
CA ARG A 2 -11.48 -6.42 -9.75
C ARG A 2 -11.83 -5.88 -11.14
N TYR A 3 -10.85 -5.41 -11.93
CA TYR A 3 -10.88 -5.30 -13.40
C TYR A 3 -11.92 -4.38 -14.10
N THR A 4 -12.37 -3.30 -13.51
CA THR A 4 -13.33 -2.39 -14.16
C THR A 4 -12.71 -1.36 -15.11
N GLY A 5 -11.38 -1.15 -15.08
CA GLY A 5 -10.76 -0.06 -15.86
C GLY A 5 -10.80 -0.25 -17.38
N THR A 6 -10.46 -1.43 -17.88
CA THR A 6 -10.31 -1.68 -19.35
C THR A 6 -11.67 -1.85 -20.03
N LYS A 7 -12.59 -2.53 -19.39
CA LYS A 7 -13.96 -2.75 -19.94
C LYS A 7 -14.74 -1.45 -20.06
N ASP A 8 -14.51 -0.50 -19.14
CA ASP A 8 -15.19 0.79 -19.17
C ASP A 8 -14.66 1.69 -20.28
N ILE A 9 -13.35 1.67 -20.56
CA ILE A 9 -12.74 2.40 -21.67
C ILE A 9 -13.27 1.88 -23.01
N ILE A 10 -13.34 0.56 -23.16
CA ILE A 10 -13.89 -0.06 -24.38
C ILE A 10 -15.36 0.33 -24.58
N ARG A 11 -16.15 0.38 -23.51
CA ARG A 11 -17.57 0.78 -23.60
C ARG A 11 -17.71 2.24 -24.04
N ILE A 12 -16.89 3.15 -23.51
CA ILE A 12 -16.88 4.55 -23.93
C ILE A 12 -16.52 4.65 -25.41
N PHE A 13 -15.47 3.95 -25.82
CA PHE A 13 -15.03 3.95 -27.21
C PHE A 13 -16.14 3.48 -28.16
N ILE A 14 -16.83 2.38 -27.83
CA ILE A 14 -17.92 1.85 -28.65
C ILE A 14 -19.08 2.85 -28.75
N VAL A 15 -19.49 3.46 -27.65
CA VAL A 15 -20.60 4.43 -27.63
C VAL A 15 -20.27 5.66 -28.46
N LEU A 16 -19.04 6.21 -28.32
CA LEU A 16 -18.60 7.37 -29.09
C LEU A 16 -18.45 7.03 -30.58
N PHE A 17 -17.96 5.82 -30.90
CA PHE A 17 -17.85 5.36 -32.28
C PHE A 17 -19.20 5.24 -32.96
N ILE A 18 -20.20 4.67 -32.27
CA ILE A 18 -21.57 4.59 -32.79
C ILE A 18 -22.15 6.01 -32.97
N GLY A 19 -21.97 6.90 -32.01
CA GLY A 19 -22.43 8.28 -32.09
C GLY A 19 -21.82 9.04 -33.27
N SER A 20 -20.51 8.95 -33.46
CA SER A 20 -19.83 9.58 -34.59
C SER A 20 -20.22 8.97 -35.94
N ALA A 21 -20.45 7.65 -35.98
CA ALA A 21 -20.94 6.99 -37.18
C ALA A 21 -22.33 7.47 -37.57
N VAL A 22 -23.27 7.63 -36.62
CA VAL A 22 -24.60 8.19 -36.85
C VAL A 22 -24.51 9.63 -37.39
N LEU A 23 -23.66 10.47 -36.80
CA LEU A 23 -23.45 11.84 -37.28
C LEU A 23 -22.86 11.86 -38.71
N MET A 24 -21.94 10.95 -39.00
CA MET A 24 -21.36 10.80 -40.35
C MET A 24 -22.44 10.44 -41.37
N VAL A 25 -23.30 9.45 -41.05
CA VAL A 25 -24.40 9.02 -41.92
C VAL A 25 -25.40 10.19 -42.12
N ALA A 26 -25.78 10.90 -41.04
CA ALA A 26 -26.68 12.06 -41.14
C ALA A 26 -26.06 13.16 -42.03
N ASN A 27 -24.74 13.41 -41.92
CA ASN A 27 -24.03 14.38 -42.76
C ASN A 27 -24.03 13.98 -44.24
N LEU A 28 -23.93 12.69 -44.57
CA LEU A 28 -23.98 12.19 -45.96
C LEU A 28 -25.43 12.30 -46.52
N ILE A 29 -26.46 11.95 -45.75
CA ILE A 29 -27.87 12.09 -46.14
C ILE A 29 -28.17 13.57 -46.43
N TYR A 30 -27.70 14.47 -45.55
CA TYR A 30 -27.90 15.91 -45.74
C TYR A 30 -27.21 16.44 -47.00
N LEU A 31 -26.00 15.95 -47.32
CA LEU A 31 -25.30 16.27 -48.56
C LEU A 31 -26.08 15.86 -49.81
N GLU A 32 -26.67 14.64 -49.79
CA GLU A 32 -27.47 14.14 -50.92
C GLU A 32 -28.73 14.95 -51.16
N LEU A 33 -29.39 15.39 -50.06
CA LEU A 33 -30.67 16.14 -50.14
C LEU A 33 -30.46 17.61 -50.51
N TYR A 34 -29.41 18.25 -49.95
CA TYR A 34 -29.22 19.71 -50.05
C TYR A 34 -27.97 20.13 -50.79
N HIS A 35 -27.17 19.19 -51.32
CA HIS A 35 -25.86 19.41 -51.97
C HIS A 35 -24.90 20.25 -51.13
N ARG A 36 -24.99 20.19 -49.79
CA ARG A 36 -24.13 20.90 -48.86
C ARG A 36 -23.89 19.98 -47.64
N TYR A 37 -22.66 20.05 -47.09
CA TYR A 37 -22.39 19.40 -45.83
C TYR A 37 -23.05 20.15 -44.66
N LEU A 38 -23.66 19.43 -43.72
CA LEU A 38 -24.16 19.99 -42.48
C LEU A 38 -22.99 20.49 -41.64
N MET A 39 -21.91 19.69 -41.55
CA MET A 39 -20.65 20.01 -40.92
C MET A 39 -19.49 19.43 -41.73
N PRO A 40 -18.29 20.10 -41.74
CA PRO A 40 -17.10 19.52 -42.34
C PRO A 40 -16.76 18.18 -41.67
N THR A 41 -16.54 17.13 -42.45
CA THR A 41 -16.24 15.78 -41.99
C THR A 41 -15.02 15.75 -41.05
N SER A 42 -14.07 16.64 -41.28
CA SER A 42 -12.88 16.78 -40.40
C SER A 42 -13.26 17.11 -38.94
N ILE A 43 -14.33 17.88 -38.72
CA ILE A 43 -14.79 18.26 -37.38
C ILE A 43 -15.30 17.02 -36.66
N ILE A 44 -16.06 16.14 -37.29
CA ILE A 44 -16.58 14.91 -36.71
C ILE A 44 -15.44 13.98 -36.28
N ILE A 45 -14.39 13.88 -37.11
CA ILE A 45 -13.22 13.05 -36.81
C ILE A 45 -12.43 13.61 -35.63
N ILE A 46 -12.17 14.93 -35.63
CA ILE A 46 -11.44 15.58 -34.55
C ILE A 46 -12.21 15.48 -33.23
N ASP A 47 -13.52 15.74 -33.25
CA ASP A 47 -14.40 15.62 -32.08
C ASP A 47 -14.35 14.22 -31.49
N PHE A 48 -14.43 13.18 -32.31
CA PHE A 48 -14.34 11.79 -31.85
C PHE A 48 -13.03 11.52 -31.09
N PHE A 49 -11.89 11.96 -31.63
CA PHE A 49 -10.59 11.73 -30.97
C PHE A 49 -10.44 12.54 -29.67
N ILE A 50 -10.82 13.82 -29.69
CA ILE A 50 -10.73 14.71 -28.53
C ILE A 50 -11.65 14.18 -27.42
N THR A 51 -12.89 13.87 -27.73
CA THR A 51 -13.88 13.40 -26.74
C THR A 51 -13.45 12.05 -26.15
N THR A 52 -12.97 11.12 -26.98
CA THR A 52 -12.46 9.82 -26.52
C THR A 52 -11.25 10.02 -25.58
N PHE A 53 -10.33 10.90 -25.92
CA PHE A 53 -9.16 11.19 -25.10
C PHE A 53 -9.55 11.81 -23.76
N ILE A 54 -10.38 12.85 -23.76
CA ILE A 54 -10.81 13.57 -22.54
C ILE A 54 -11.55 12.62 -21.60
N LEU A 55 -12.50 11.84 -22.11
CA LEU A 55 -13.28 10.93 -21.28
C LEU A 55 -12.43 9.78 -20.72
N SER A 56 -11.53 9.23 -21.52
CA SER A 56 -10.62 8.17 -21.04
C SER A 56 -9.64 8.70 -19.99
N PHE A 57 -9.07 9.89 -20.23
CA PHE A 57 -8.13 10.52 -19.31
C PHE A 57 -8.80 10.94 -18.00
N SER A 58 -10.00 11.53 -18.06
CA SER A 58 -10.75 11.92 -16.86
C SER A 58 -11.06 10.72 -15.98
N ARG A 59 -11.41 9.56 -16.56
CA ARG A 59 -11.63 8.32 -15.79
C ARG A 59 -10.36 7.79 -15.13
N LEU A 60 -9.24 7.83 -15.82
CA LEU A 60 -7.95 7.45 -15.25
C LEU A 60 -7.55 8.37 -14.10
N LEU A 61 -7.73 9.68 -14.27
CA LEU A 61 -7.48 10.67 -13.22
C LEU A 61 -8.36 10.44 -12.01
N LEU A 62 -9.68 10.33 -12.21
CA LEU A 62 -10.62 10.11 -11.11
C LEU A 62 -10.33 8.80 -10.37
N LYS A 63 -9.94 7.74 -11.09
CA LYS A 63 -9.55 6.48 -10.47
C LYS A 63 -8.29 6.63 -9.61
N ASN A 64 -7.25 7.31 -10.11
CA ASN A 64 -6.03 7.53 -9.35
C ASN A 64 -6.29 8.39 -8.11
N ILE A 65 -7.03 9.49 -8.29
CA ILE A 65 -7.44 10.38 -7.20
C ILE A 65 -8.28 9.60 -6.17
N TYR A 66 -9.27 8.83 -6.62
CA TYR A 66 -10.11 8.03 -5.74
C TYR A 66 -9.32 6.97 -4.97
N LEU A 67 -8.35 6.30 -5.59
CA LEU A 67 -7.48 5.33 -4.92
C LEU A 67 -6.57 6.01 -3.90
N GLU A 68 -6.12 7.22 -4.15
CA GLU A 68 -5.25 7.97 -3.25
C GLU A 68 -6.05 8.57 -2.06
N PHE A 69 -7.23 9.12 -2.33
CA PHE A 69 -8.09 9.68 -1.29
C PHE A 69 -8.92 8.63 -0.53
N ASN A 70 -9.29 7.54 -1.20
CA ASN A 70 -10.10 6.48 -0.61
C ASN A 70 -9.29 5.23 -0.24
N SER A 71 -7.95 5.29 -0.35
CA SER A 71 -7.15 4.49 0.56
C SER A 71 -7.61 4.94 1.94
N PRO A 72 -8.36 4.09 2.71
CA PRO A 72 -8.60 4.46 4.08
C PRO A 72 -7.20 4.80 4.60
N ARG A 73 -7.00 5.97 5.17
CA ARG A 73 -5.97 6.16 6.17
C ARG A 73 -6.35 5.16 7.26
N ARG A 74 -6.09 3.89 7.00
CA ARG A 74 -5.84 2.95 8.09
C ARG A 74 -4.74 3.65 8.84
N GLU A 75 -5.05 4.10 10.03
CA GLU A 75 -4.03 4.56 10.96
C GLU A 75 -2.89 3.59 10.75
N SER A 76 -1.77 4.11 10.26
CA SER A 76 -0.65 3.23 9.91
C SER A 76 -0.33 2.49 11.19
N ASP A 77 -0.47 1.18 11.18
CA ASP A 77 -0.18 0.36 12.34
C ASP A 77 1.26 0.60 12.75
N ASN A 78 1.45 1.29 13.86
CA ASN A 78 2.77 1.61 14.35
C ASN A 78 3.45 0.32 14.81
N VAL A 79 4.57 0.01 14.18
CA VAL A 79 5.34 -1.21 14.44
C VAL A 79 6.60 -0.87 15.23
N LEU A 80 6.83 -1.63 16.29
CA LEU A 80 8.06 -1.60 17.07
C LEU A 80 8.83 -2.90 16.80
N ILE A 81 10.11 -2.81 16.47
CA ILE A 81 10.94 -3.98 16.18
C ILE A 81 11.83 -4.27 17.38
N TYR A 82 11.72 -5.47 17.94
CA TYR A 82 12.61 -5.93 19.00
C TYR A 82 13.88 -6.53 18.41
N GLY A 83 15.04 -5.97 18.79
CA GLY A 83 16.35 -6.25 18.25
C GLY A 83 16.92 -5.05 17.50
N SER A 84 18.24 -4.95 17.43
CA SER A 84 18.98 -3.89 16.75
C SER A 84 20.04 -4.42 15.78
N GLY A 85 20.09 -5.73 15.59
CA GLY A 85 21.02 -6.40 14.69
C GLY A 85 20.57 -6.38 13.22
N GLU A 86 21.29 -7.10 12.39
CA GLU A 86 21.06 -7.20 10.95
C GLU A 86 19.64 -7.65 10.60
N LEU A 87 19.11 -8.64 11.34
CA LEU A 87 17.73 -9.11 11.14
C LEU A 87 16.69 -8.00 11.37
N ALA A 88 16.94 -7.12 12.34
CA ALA A 88 16.03 -5.99 12.59
C ALA A 88 16.03 -4.99 11.43
N LEU A 89 17.17 -4.75 10.81
CA LEU A 89 17.29 -3.90 9.61
C LEU A 89 16.59 -4.51 8.40
N ILE A 90 16.76 -5.82 8.18
CA ILE A 90 16.07 -6.55 7.11
C ILE A 90 14.56 -6.48 7.36
N THR A 91 14.13 -6.71 8.60
CA THR A 91 12.70 -6.61 8.98
C THR A 91 12.14 -5.23 8.70
N LYS A 92 12.86 -4.17 9.09
CA LYS A 92 12.44 -2.80 8.79
C LYS A 92 12.27 -2.58 7.29
N LYS A 93 13.27 -2.96 6.49
CA LYS A 93 13.21 -2.81 5.03
C LYS A 93 12.02 -3.57 4.44
N THR A 94 11.78 -4.81 4.89
CA THR A 94 10.65 -5.63 4.42
C THR A 94 9.32 -4.98 4.78
N VAL A 95 9.17 -4.53 6.03
CA VAL A 95 7.96 -3.87 6.53
C VAL A 95 7.68 -2.57 5.78
N THR A 96 8.74 -1.78 5.49
CA THR A 96 8.60 -0.49 4.80
C THR A 96 8.31 -0.66 3.30
N ASN A 97 8.84 -1.70 2.67
CA ASN A 97 8.69 -1.94 1.23
C ASN A 97 7.41 -2.70 0.86
N ASP A 98 6.73 -3.32 1.83
CA ASP A 98 5.48 -4.01 1.56
C ASP A 98 4.32 -3.03 1.45
N SER A 99 4.00 -2.65 0.22
CA SER A 99 2.88 -1.77 -0.11
C SER A 99 1.49 -2.31 0.28
N ARG A 100 1.39 -3.59 0.69
CA ARG A 100 0.14 -4.22 1.12
C ARG A 100 -0.13 -4.04 2.60
N SER A 101 0.93 -3.87 3.38
CA SER A 101 0.85 -3.61 4.81
C SER A 101 1.00 -2.11 5.06
N ASN A 102 0.09 -1.56 5.83
CA ASN A 102 0.13 -0.14 6.23
C ASN A 102 0.98 0.03 7.50
N TYR A 103 2.09 -0.70 7.61
CA TYR A 103 2.97 -0.68 8.78
C TYR A 103 3.96 0.48 8.73
N ARG A 104 4.06 1.20 9.84
CA ARG A 104 5.06 2.25 10.03
C ARG A 104 5.99 1.88 11.17
N VAL A 105 7.27 1.68 10.89
CA VAL A 105 8.25 1.40 11.93
C VAL A 105 8.54 2.69 12.72
N VAL A 106 8.16 2.71 14.01
CA VAL A 106 8.30 3.86 14.90
C VAL A 106 9.49 3.78 15.85
N GLY A 107 10.10 2.61 15.98
CA GLY A 107 11.26 2.41 16.84
C GLY A 107 11.84 1.01 16.80
N PHE A 108 13.04 0.90 17.35
CA PHE A 108 13.66 -0.37 17.73
C PHE A 108 13.70 -0.48 19.25
N ILE A 109 13.58 -1.68 19.80
CA ILE A 109 13.82 -1.98 21.22
C ILE A 109 15.01 -2.90 21.33
N ASP A 110 15.93 -2.58 22.21
CA ASP A 110 17.09 -3.41 22.52
C ASP A 110 17.35 -3.50 24.03
N HIS A 111 17.97 -4.58 24.44
CA HIS A 111 18.38 -4.77 25.83
C HIS A 111 19.75 -4.17 26.14
N HIS A 112 20.55 -3.85 25.11
CA HIS A 112 21.86 -3.25 25.28
C HIS A 112 21.76 -1.77 25.59
N THR A 113 22.25 -1.37 26.76
CA THR A 113 22.20 0.02 27.24
C THR A 113 22.99 0.98 26.36
N LYS A 114 24.03 0.49 25.68
CA LYS A 114 24.90 1.29 24.80
C LYS A 114 24.16 1.85 23.57
N LEU A 115 23.09 1.23 23.15
CA LEU A 115 22.31 1.62 21.97
C LEU A 115 21.14 2.53 22.30
N LYS A 116 20.86 2.79 23.58
CA LYS A 116 19.77 3.70 24.00
C LYS A 116 19.99 5.10 23.46
N GLY A 117 18.98 5.61 22.75
CA GLY A 117 18.99 6.97 22.16
C GLY A 117 19.74 7.07 20.84
N SER A 118 20.38 5.99 20.36
CA SER A 118 20.97 5.97 19.01
C SER A 118 19.86 5.88 17.95
N LYS A 119 20.22 6.19 16.70
CA LYS A 119 19.34 5.99 15.55
C LYS A 119 19.93 4.93 14.64
N ILE A 120 19.14 3.96 14.26
CA ILE A 120 19.48 2.94 13.27
C ILE A 120 18.63 3.19 12.05
N ASP A 121 19.25 3.50 10.92
CA ASP A 121 18.58 3.81 9.65
C ASP A 121 17.46 4.86 9.82
N GLY A 122 17.75 5.93 10.56
CA GLY A 122 16.84 7.06 10.82
C GLY A 122 15.80 6.83 11.91
N VAL A 123 15.69 5.61 12.49
CA VAL A 123 14.71 5.25 13.51
C VAL A 123 15.37 5.13 14.89
N SER A 124 14.75 5.67 15.91
CA SER A 124 15.28 5.70 17.27
C SER A 124 15.30 4.32 17.94
N VAL A 125 16.34 4.05 18.71
CA VAL A 125 16.49 2.83 19.52
C VAL A 125 16.14 3.14 20.97
N TYR A 126 15.23 2.37 21.55
CA TYR A 126 14.80 2.45 22.93
C TYR A 126 15.33 1.28 23.73
N HIS A 127 15.48 1.47 25.02
CA HIS A 127 15.86 0.38 25.91
C HIS A 127 14.66 -0.46 26.32
N LEU A 128 14.85 -1.78 26.51
CA LEU A 128 13.78 -2.71 26.90
C LEU A 128 13.01 -2.25 28.15
N LYS A 129 13.68 -1.63 29.12
CA LYS A 129 13.03 -1.07 30.33
C LYS A 129 11.98 0.00 30.01
N ASP A 130 12.15 0.70 28.89
CA ASP A 130 11.24 1.76 28.43
C ASP A 130 10.08 1.21 27.57
N LEU A 131 10.00 -0.13 27.36
CA LEU A 131 9.02 -0.76 26.48
C LEU A 131 7.60 -0.27 26.77
N LYS A 132 7.14 -0.34 28.02
CA LYS A 132 5.79 0.08 28.41
C LYS A 132 5.50 1.51 27.97
N LYS A 133 6.41 2.43 28.25
CA LYS A 133 6.30 3.84 27.92
C LYS A 133 6.25 4.06 26.39
N VAL A 134 7.10 3.37 25.65
CA VAL A 134 7.17 3.48 24.18
C VAL A 134 5.90 2.95 23.51
N LEU A 135 5.35 1.83 24.01
CA LEU A 135 4.09 1.28 23.50
C LEU A 135 2.95 2.31 23.62
N ASP A 136 2.85 2.96 24.78
CA ASP A 136 1.79 3.94 25.06
C ASP A 136 2.01 5.26 24.27
N GLU A 137 3.23 5.84 24.32
CA GLU A 137 3.55 7.13 23.66
C GLU A 137 3.48 7.06 22.13
N LYS A 138 3.91 5.94 21.55
CA LYS A 138 3.95 5.77 20.09
C LYS A 138 2.70 5.09 19.53
N LYS A 139 1.71 4.76 20.39
CA LYS A 139 0.51 4.03 20.01
C LYS A 139 0.85 2.82 19.13
N VAL A 140 1.71 1.95 19.64
CA VAL A 140 2.19 0.77 18.92
C VAL A 140 1.09 -0.26 18.84
N SER A 141 0.78 -0.74 17.65
CA SER A 141 -0.21 -1.79 17.41
C SER A 141 0.45 -3.18 17.29
N VAL A 142 1.71 -3.22 16.84
CA VAL A 142 2.40 -4.49 16.57
C VAL A 142 3.85 -4.42 17.05
N VAL A 143 4.31 -5.47 17.73
CA VAL A 143 5.73 -5.69 18.06
C VAL A 143 6.25 -6.87 17.26
N ILE A 144 7.34 -6.68 16.53
CA ILE A 144 8.00 -7.75 15.75
C ILE A 144 9.30 -8.15 16.45
N ILE A 145 9.40 -9.39 16.89
CA ILE A 145 10.61 -9.94 17.49
C ILE A 145 11.52 -10.44 16.38
N SER A 146 12.68 -9.76 16.21
CA SER A 146 13.68 -10.06 15.18
C SER A 146 15.03 -10.55 15.74
N GLU A 147 15.14 -10.72 17.06
CA GLU A 147 16.38 -11.20 17.70
C GLU A 147 16.43 -12.73 17.71
N LYS A 148 17.54 -13.29 17.20
CA LYS A 148 17.81 -14.74 17.22
C LYS A 148 18.33 -15.16 18.60
N GLY A 149 17.80 -16.26 19.14
CA GLY A 149 18.27 -16.82 20.41
C GLY A 149 17.92 -15.99 21.64
N MET A 150 16.87 -15.19 21.58
CA MET A 150 16.35 -14.43 22.71
C MET A 150 16.01 -15.36 23.89
N PRO A 151 16.51 -15.07 25.12
CA PRO A 151 16.15 -15.87 26.31
C PRO A 151 14.65 -15.91 26.53
N VAL A 152 14.13 -17.06 26.93
CA VAL A 152 12.69 -17.29 27.14
C VAL A 152 12.09 -16.29 28.13
N SER A 153 12.79 -16.00 29.21
CA SER A 153 12.36 -15.03 30.24
C SER A 153 12.14 -13.62 29.65
N ARG A 154 13.05 -13.19 28.77
CA ARG A 154 12.94 -11.89 28.11
C ARG A 154 11.81 -11.87 27.08
N LYS A 155 11.67 -12.97 26.33
CA LYS A 155 10.60 -13.14 25.38
C LYS A 155 9.22 -13.07 26.05
N ASN A 156 9.07 -13.80 27.17
CA ASN A 156 7.83 -13.78 27.96
C ASN A 156 7.54 -12.37 28.49
N TYR A 157 8.54 -11.66 29.04
CA TYR A 157 8.37 -10.28 29.48
C TYR A 157 7.83 -9.35 28.37
N VAL A 158 8.36 -9.48 27.14
CA VAL A 158 7.87 -8.67 26.00
C VAL A 158 6.45 -9.05 25.64
N ILE A 159 6.16 -10.34 25.57
CA ILE A 159 4.82 -10.85 25.23
C ILE A 159 3.79 -10.40 26.28
N ASP A 160 4.06 -10.62 27.57
CA ASP A 160 3.15 -10.25 28.64
C ASP A 160 2.88 -8.72 28.66
N THR A 161 3.95 -7.93 28.48
CA THR A 161 3.82 -6.46 28.41
C THR A 161 2.98 -5.99 27.22
N CYS A 162 3.06 -6.68 26.08
CA CYS A 162 2.27 -6.38 24.89
C CYS A 162 0.81 -6.81 25.08
N LEU A 163 0.58 -8.00 25.65
CA LEU A 163 -0.78 -8.52 25.91
C LEU A 163 -1.56 -7.61 26.86
N ASP A 164 -0.92 -7.11 27.93
CA ASP A 164 -1.53 -6.15 28.87
C ASP A 164 -2.05 -4.86 28.19
N ARG A 165 -1.67 -4.62 26.90
CA ARG A 165 -1.98 -3.41 26.13
C ARG A 165 -2.66 -3.66 24.80
N ASP A 166 -3.16 -4.88 24.57
CA ASP A 166 -3.75 -5.31 23.29
C ASP A 166 -2.83 -5.10 22.08
N VAL A 167 -1.49 -5.21 22.27
CA VAL A 167 -0.50 -5.07 21.22
C VAL A 167 -0.18 -6.46 20.65
N GLU A 168 -0.35 -6.61 19.35
CA GLU A 168 -0.05 -7.86 18.63
C GLU A 168 1.46 -8.15 18.63
N VAL A 169 1.85 -9.39 18.95
CA VAL A 169 3.26 -9.81 18.88
C VAL A 169 3.47 -10.79 17.73
N LYS A 170 4.40 -10.45 16.85
CA LYS A 170 4.81 -11.28 15.70
C LYS A 170 6.26 -11.72 15.87
N THR A 171 6.57 -12.94 15.46
CA THR A 171 7.96 -13.43 15.39
C THR A 171 8.32 -13.76 13.96
N ILE A 172 9.57 -13.49 13.59
CA ILE A 172 10.10 -13.93 12.31
C ILE A 172 10.41 -15.42 12.42
N PRO A 173 9.82 -16.28 11.56
CA PRO A 173 10.22 -17.69 11.53
C PRO A 173 11.68 -17.77 11.08
N TYR A 174 12.49 -18.45 11.89
CA TYR A 174 13.88 -18.76 11.56
C TYR A 174 13.89 -19.84 10.49
N LEU A 175 13.84 -19.44 9.24
CA LEU A 175 13.98 -20.36 8.14
C LEU A 175 15.16 -19.97 7.26
N THR A 176 15.89 -20.98 6.85
CA THR A 176 16.88 -21.02 5.78
C THR A 176 16.45 -20.32 4.47
N SER A 177 15.20 -19.87 4.38
CA SER A 177 14.62 -19.12 3.26
C SER A 177 14.97 -17.63 3.23
N LEU A 178 15.72 -17.11 4.22
CA LEU A 178 16.28 -15.75 4.12
C LEU A 178 17.41 -15.63 3.09
N LEU A 179 17.81 -16.74 2.49
CA LEU A 179 18.76 -16.79 1.38
C LEU A 179 18.12 -16.65 0.00
N SER A 180 16.81 -16.62 -0.08
CA SER A 180 16.08 -16.37 -1.32
C SER A 180 15.40 -15.00 -1.26
N ASP A 181 15.53 -14.20 -2.30
CA ASP A 181 15.07 -12.81 -2.48
C ASP A 181 13.56 -12.53 -2.31
N SER A 182 12.82 -13.41 -1.62
CA SER A 182 11.35 -13.34 -1.52
C SER A 182 10.78 -13.45 -0.11
N PHE A 183 11.37 -12.75 0.87
CA PHE A 183 10.75 -12.63 2.19
C PHE A 183 9.53 -11.70 2.11
N SER A 184 8.33 -12.22 2.45
CA SER A 184 7.10 -11.43 2.51
C SER A 184 6.51 -11.40 3.92
N LEU A 185 5.76 -10.34 4.25
CA LEU A 185 5.07 -10.19 5.55
C LEU A 185 4.03 -11.28 5.82
N SER A 186 3.55 -11.97 4.77
CA SER A 186 2.66 -13.12 4.91
C SER A 186 3.28 -14.30 5.68
N GLN A 187 4.62 -14.31 5.83
CA GLN A 187 5.36 -15.33 6.58
C GLN A 187 5.53 -15.00 8.08
N LEU A 188 5.09 -13.82 8.53
CA LEU A 188 5.08 -13.50 9.95
C LEU A 188 4.05 -14.37 10.68
N LYS A 189 4.52 -15.14 11.66
CA LYS A 189 3.67 -16.00 12.49
C LYS A 189 3.13 -15.23 13.70
N ASN A 190 1.81 -15.19 13.85
CA ASN A 190 1.19 -14.67 15.05
C ASN A 190 1.42 -15.65 16.23
N ILE A 191 1.76 -15.12 17.38
CA ILE A 191 1.80 -15.88 18.62
C ILE A 191 0.39 -15.84 19.20
N ARG A 192 -0.32 -16.96 19.10
CA ARG A 192 -1.53 -17.21 19.92
C ARG A 192 -1.08 -17.98 21.15
N ILE A 193 -1.46 -17.50 22.31
CA ILE A 193 -1.35 -18.22 23.56
C ILE A 193 -2.64 -19.00 23.69
N GLU A 194 -2.55 -20.34 23.63
CA GLU A 194 -3.61 -21.25 24.07
C GLU A 194 -3.55 -21.41 25.58
#